data_7bd286a4a69c51dbde0d64a7481ca256
#
_entry.id   7bd286a4a69c51dbde0d64a7481ca256
#
_cell.length_a   1.000
_cell.length_b   1.000
_cell.length_c   1.000
_cell.angle_alpha   90.00
_cell.angle_beta   90.00
_cell.angle_gamma   90.00
#
_symmetry.space_group_name_H-M   'P 1'
#
loop_
_entity.id
_entity.type
_entity.pdbx_description
1 polymer ?
#
loop_
_entity_poly.entity_id
_entity_poly.type
_entity_poly.pdbx_seq_one_letter_code
_entity_poly.pdbx_strand_id
1 'polypeptide(L)'
;VHEHDRDRVLLATVVFAVLFSQLLLYPGLEELVSVFGVGGASSPFTATTLDAGMWFLVAEFAAYVAAVGLWGVASDAAGRRIPFIVVGAVAGAGGYASLAILGLVGSIPFEGVLLLRALQGAMTVGALSLTMTMLMDLEGGHGRNMGAAGIAIGLGAATGAPAGGQLTAVDPLAPLVAAACLLGLVGLTVGRVRDRAPDSRRGASAIVRGLRRRPTLSIPYAFGFVDRLTAGFFALVGTFYFRDTFALDAATTGLVLACFFAPFALLQYPMGILSDRIGRAAPIVGGSLCYGVGILAVGSAPTVVLAAAAMVAVGVLGACVAPATMALVTDLAAPDERGLAMAGFNLAGSLGFLGGFLVGGTLATTYGYGWAFLVVGGLEIAIALVAIPAFLRLSIGLSAQVSLEDERL
;
A
#
# COMPACT_ATOMS: atom_id res chain seq x y z
N VAL A 1 21.77 -12.04 20.62
CA VAL A 1 21.21 -10.68 20.45
C VAL A 1 21.64 -10.11 19.10
N HIS A 2 22.94 -10.13 18.74
CA HIS A 2 23.44 -9.55 17.49
C HIS A 2 22.92 -10.23 16.21
N GLU A 3 22.68 -11.55 16.20
CA GLU A 3 22.20 -12.28 15.02
C GLU A 3 20.76 -11.93 14.69
N HIS A 4 19.87 -11.88 15.67
CA HIS A 4 18.47 -11.51 15.48
C HIS A 4 18.31 -10.05 15.02
N ASP A 5 19.18 -9.15 15.49
CA ASP A 5 19.15 -7.74 15.06
C ASP A 5 19.59 -7.60 13.60
N ARG A 6 20.61 -8.36 13.19
CA ARG A 6 21.04 -8.41 11.78
C ARG A 6 19.94 -8.97 10.87
N ASP A 7 19.31 -10.08 11.25
CA ASP A 7 18.23 -10.69 10.48
C ASP A 7 17.05 -9.73 10.34
N ARG A 8 16.67 -9.02 11.43
CA ARG A 8 15.62 -7.99 11.41
C ARG A 8 15.94 -6.86 10.43
N VAL A 9 17.16 -6.34 10.44
CA VAL A 9 17.59 -5.28 9.51
C VAL A 9 17.56 -5.78 8.06
N LEU A 10 18.08 -6.98 7.79
CA LEU A 10 18.06 -7.54 6.44
C LEU A 10 16.62 -7.74 5.91
N LEU A 11 15.73 -8.29 6.74
CA LEU A 11 14.32 -8.44 6.36
C LEU A 11 13.62 -7.08 6.18
N ALA A 12 13.85 -6.12 7.07
CA ALA A 12 13.33 -4.76 6.91
C ALA A 12 13.85 -4.09 5.62
N THR A 13 15.10 -4.35 5.23
CA THR A 13 15.66 -3.86 3.96
C THR A 13 14.93 -4.45 2.74
N VAL A 14 14.47 -5.71 2.79
CA VAL A 14 13.61 -6.28 1.73
C VAL A 14 12.29 -5.53 1.63
N VAL A 15 11.63 -5.28 2.76
CA VAL A 15 10.38 -4.50 2.80
C VAL A 15 10.57 -3.11 2.22
N PHE A 16 11.63 -2.42 2.66
CA PHE A 16 12.01 -1.11 2.11
C PHE A 16 12.21 -1.16 0.59
N ALA A 17 13.02 -2.13 0.12
CA ALA A 17 13.36 -2.23 -1.30
C ALA A 17 12.12 -2.46 -2.19
N VAL A 18 11.18 -3.32 -1.75
CA VAL A 18 9.94 -3.55 -2.50
C VAL A 18 9.10 -2.29 -2.59
N LEU A 19 8.83 -1.63 -1.45
CA LEU A 19 8.00 -0.41 -1.43
C LEU A 19 8.67 0.74 -2.17
N PHE A 20 9.96 0.94 -1.96
CA PHE A 20 10.75 1.95 -2.68
C PHE A 20 10.68 1.73 -4.18
N SER A 21 10.91 0.48 -4.66
CA SER A 21 10.87 0.13 -6.09
C SER A 21 9.50 0.35 -6.72
N GLN A 22 8.41 0.13 -5.99
CA GLN A 22 7.06 0.43 -6.47
C GLN A 22 6.83 1.93 -6.64
N LEU A 23 7.20 2.72 -5.62
CA LEU A 23 6.97 4.15 -5.62
C LEU A 23 7.92 4.93 -6.56
N LEU A 24 9.06 4.35 -6.93
CA LEU A 24 9.95 4.92 -7.95
C LEU A 24 9.24 5.20 -9.29
N LEU A 25 8.24 4.38 -9.65
CA LEU A 25 7.61 4.47 -10.96
C LEU A 25 6.47 5.49 -11.04
N TYR A 26 5.87 5.87 -9.88
CA TYR A 26 4.65 6.68 -9.90
C TYR A 26 4.84 8.07 -10.52
N PRO A 27 5.85 8.88 -10.15
CA PRO A 27 5.96 10.24 -10.69
C PRO A 27 6.22 10.30 -12.20
N GLY A 28 6.95 9.31 -12.72
CA GLY A 28 7.32 9.19 -14.13
C GLY A 28 6.45 8.23 -14.93
N LEU A 29 5.25 7.91 -14.43
CA LEU A 29 4.39 6.90 -15.07
C LEU A 29 3.97 7.29 -16.48
N GLU A 30 3.74 8.56 -16.74
CA GLU A 30 3.37 9.09 -18.06
C GLU A 30 4.50 8.89 -19.08
N GLU A 31 5.73 9.28 -18.75
CA GLU A 31 6.90 9.06 -19.59
C GLU A 31 7.15 7.58 -19.83
N LEU A 32 7.03 6.79 -18.75
CA LEU A 32 7.27 5.37 -18.81
C LEU A 32 6.30 4.66 -19.77
N VAL A 33 4.99 4.90 -19.66
CA VAL A 33 4.02 4.26 -20.57
C VAL A 33 4.16 4.77 -22.00
N SER A 34 4.58 6.03 -22.18
CA SER A 34 4.84 6.61 -23.51
C SER A 34 5.99 5.90 -24.23
N VAL A 35 7.03 5.45 -23.53
CA VAL A 35 8.13 4.64 -24.11
C VAL A 35 7.62 3.33 -24.70
N PHE A 36 6.55 2.75 -24.15
CA PHE A 36 5.93 1.51 -24.68
C PHE A 36 4.94 1.73 -25.83
N GLY A 37 4.94 2.93 -26.46
CA GLY A 37 4.19 3.19 -27.67
C GLY A 37 2.69 3.47 -27.45
N VAL A 38 2.33 4.02 -26.31
CA VAL A 38 0.97 4.47 -26.02
C VAL A 38 0.63 5.71 -26.84
N GLY A 39 -0.44 5.64 -27.64
CA GLY A 39 -0.88 6.73 -28.54
C GLY A 39 -1.20 6.27 -29.96
N GLY A 40 -1.04 5.01 -30.29
CA GLY A 40 -1.40 4.35 -31.56
C GLY A 40 -2.69 3.54 -31.45
N ALA A 41 -3.74 4.19 -31.46
CA ALA A 41 -5.17 3.97 -31.85
C ALA A 41 -5.78 2.55 -32.01
N SER A 42 -5.44 1.50 -31.29
CA SER A 42 -6.20 0.25 -31.48
C SER A 42 -6.45 -0.61 -30.25
N SER A 43 -5.93 -0.24 -29.08
CA SER A 43 -6.17 -0.99 -27.86
C SER A 43 -7.04 -0.21 -26.86
N PRO A 44 -8.03 -0.84 -26.22
CA PRO A 44 -8.83 -0.20 -25.17
C PRO A 44 -8.02 0.17 -23.94
N PHE A 45 -6.79 -0.35 -23.82
CA PHE A 45 -5.88 -0.08 -22.70
C PHE A 45 -5.04 1.18 -22.90
N THR A 46 -5.06 1.80 -24.07
CA THR A 46 -4.16 2.90 -24.46
C THR A 46 -4.88 4.09 -25.06
N ALA A 47 -6.18 4.27 -24.73
CA ALA A 47 -6.96 5.40 -25.22
C ALA A 47 -6.35 6.75 -24.80
N THR A 48 -5.85 6.81 -23.56
CA THR A 48 -5.08 7.94 -23.02
C THR A 48 -3.84 7.45 -22.29
N THR A 49 -2.88 8.34 -21.98
CA THR A 49 -1.73 8.02 -21.14
C THR A 49 -2.16 7.64 -19.72
N LEU A 50 -3.23 8.26 -19.20
CA LEU A 50 -3.81 7.89 -17.89
C LEU A 50 -4.40 6.48 -17.91
N ASP A 51 -5.12 6.07 -19.00
CA ASP A 51 -5.62 4.70 -19.13
C ASP A 51 -4.48 3.69 -19.15
N ALA A 52 -3.43 3.97 -19.92
CA ALA A 52 -2.26 3.11 -19.97
C ALA A 52 -1.55 3.01 -18.62
N GLY A 53 -1.37 4.12 -17.91
CA GLY A 53 -0.84 4.15 -16.55
C GLY A 53 -1.70 3.37 -15.57
N MET A 54 -3.03 3.52 -15.66
CA MET A 54 -3.99 2.75 -14.86
C MET A 54 -3.81 1.25 -15.07
N TRP A 55 -3.84 0.79 -16.31
CA TRP A 55 -3.72 -0.64 -16.61
C TRP A 55 -2.34 -1.20 -16.28
N PHE A 56 -1.29 -0.39 -16.43
CA PHE A 56 0.07 -0.76 -16.03
C PHE A 56 0.18 -1.03 -14.52
N LEU A 57 -0.43 -0.20 -13.67
CA LEU A 57 -0.46 -0.40 -12.23
C LEU A 57 -1.47 -1.48 -11.82
N VAL A 58 -2.62 -1.56 -12.47
CA VAL A 58 -3.63 -2.61 -12.24
C VAL A 58 -3.07 -3.99 -12.54
N ALA A 59 -2.34 -4.17 -13.64
CA ALA A 59 -1.75 -5.45 -14.01
C ALA A 59 -0.79 -5.96 -12.92
N GLU A 60 0.09 -5.09 -12.41
CA GLU A 60 0.98 -5.44 -11.30
C GLU A 60 0.19 -5.81 -10.05
N PHE A 61 -0.70 -4.89 -9.62
CA PHE A 61 -1.31 -5.00 -8.29
C PHE A 61 -2.39 -6.08 -8.22
N ALA A 62 -3.12 -6.32 -9.31
CA ALA A 62 -4.06 -7.42 -9.41
C ALA A 62 -3.35 -8.78 -9.32
N ALA A 63 -2.24 -8.93 -10.04
CA ALA A 63 -1.40 -10.13 -9.97
C ALA A 63 -0.75 -10.30 -8.58
N TYR A 64 -0.33 -9.19 -7.97
CA TYR A 64 0.17 -9.13 -6.60
C TYR A 64 -0.88 -9.69 -5.61
N VAL A 65 -2.11 -9.18 -5.64
CA VAL A 65 -3.22 -9.63 -4.76
C VAL A 65 -3.55 -11.11 -5.01
N ALA A 66 -3.59 -11.54 -6.27
CA ALA A 66 -3.89 -12.93 -6.62
C ALA A 66 -2.80 -13.91 -6.18
N ALA A 67 -1.52 -13.51 -6.26
CA ALA A 67 -0.39 -14.39 -5.99
C ALA A 67 0.00 -14.48 -4.50
N VAL A 68 -0.39 -13.51 -3.65
CA VAL A 68 0.04 -13.46 -2.24
C VAL A 68 -0.26 -14.77 -1.48
N GLY A 69 -1.44 -15.35 -1.69
CA GLY A 69 -1.83 -16.61 -1.08
C GLY A 69 -1.05 -17.81 -1.59
N LEU A 70 -0.67 -17.81 -2.87
CA LEU A 70 0.09 -18.89 -3.49
C LEU A 70 1.51 -18.99 -2.91
N TRP A 71 2.17 -17.85 -2.68
CA TRP A 71 3.49 -17.79 -2.05
C TRP A 71 3.45 -18.32 -0.62
N GLY A 72 2.42 -17.95 0.16
CA GLY A 72 2.22 -18.50 1.51
C GLY A 72 2.08 -20.01 1.50
N VAL A 73 1.17 -20.55 0.67
CA VAL A 73 0.95 -22.00 0.56
C VAL A 73 2.21 -22.74 0.08
N ALA A 74 2.91 -22.20 -0.92
CA ALA A 74 4.12 -22.82 -1.45
C ALA A 74 5.25 -22.86 -0.41
N SER A 75 5.49 -21.78 0.33
CA SER A 75 6.52 -21.71 1.36
C SER A 75 6.19 -22.59 2.56
N ASP A 76 4.93 -22.66 2.99
CA ASP A 76 4.48 -23.51 4.09
C ASP A 76 4.58 -25.00 3.71
N ALA A 77 4.24 -25.36 2.45
CA ALA A 77 4.39 -26.72 1.95
C ALA A 77 5.86 -27.18 1.88
N ALA A 78 6.77 -26.25 1.56
CA ALA A 78 8.21 -26.51 1.50
C ALA A 78 8.88 -26.48 2.89
N GLY A 79 8.21 -25.95 3.93
CA GLY A 79 8.80 -25.73 5.26
C GLY A 79 9.97 -24.74 5.25
N ARG A 80 10.03 -23.85 4.27
CA ARG A 80 11.11 -22.87 4.08
C ARG A 80 10.55 -21.57 3.54
N ARG A 81 11.07 -20.42 3.99
CA ARG A 81 10.65 -19.09 3.53
C ARG A 81 11.74 -18.34 2.77
N ILE A 82 12.99 -18.43 3.24
CA ILE A 82 14.10 -17.65 2.64
C ILE A 82 14.29 -17.95 1.15
N PRO A 83 14.28 -19.20 0.66
CA PRO A 83 14.41 -19.46 -0.78
C PRO A 83 13.30 -18.79 -1.60
N PHE A 84 12.08 -18.77 -1.08
CA PHE A 84 10.94 -18.14 -1.76
C PHE A 84 11.04 -16.61 -1.74
N ILE A 85 11.55 -16.00 -0.66
CA ILE A 85 11.85 -14.55 -0.60
C ILE A 85 12.91 -14.19 -1.64
N VAL A 86 13.99 -14.98 -1.72
CA VAL A 86 15.07 -14.79 -2.71
C VAL A 86 14.52 -14.90 -4.13
N VAL A 87 13.76 -15.96 -4.42
CA VAL A 87 13.13 -16.15 -5.75
C VAL A 87 12.20 -14.99 -6.08
N GLY A 88 11.34 -14.58 -5.16
CA GLY A 88 10.43 -13.46 -5.35
C GLY A 88 11.16 -12.14 -5.64
N ALA A 89 12.23 -11.83 -4.88
CA ALA A 89 13.02 -10.63 -5.05
C ALA A 89 13.83 -10.66 -6.38
N VAL A 90 14.51 -11.74 -6.67
CA VAL A 90 15.35 -11.87 -7.88
C VAL A 90 14.50 -11.95 -9.14
N ALA A 91 13.40 -12.72 -9.13
CA ALA A 91 12.47 -12.77 -10.26
C ALA A 91 11.72 -11.42 -10.45
N GLY A 92 11.35 -10.74 -9.36
CA GLY A 92 10.82 -9.39 -9.41
C GLY A 92 11.82 -8.40 -10.02
N ALA A 93 13.10 -8.47 -9.63
CA ALA A 93 14.19 -7.70 -10.23
C ALA A 93 14.35 -8.00 -11.73
N GLY A 94 14.29 -9.28 -12.10
CA GLY A 94 14.30 -9.71 -13.49
C GLY A 94 13.12 -9.14 -14.29
N GLY A 95 11.93 -9.06 -13.69
CA GLY A 95 10.77 -8.43 -14.31
C GLY A 95 10.97 -6.93 -14.56
N TYR A 96 11.50 -6.17 -13.61
CA TYR A 96 11.86 -4.76 -13.80
C TYR A 96 12.94 -4.60 -14.88
N ALA A 97 13.99 -5.43 -14.86
CA ALA A 97 15.05 -5.41 -15.87
C ALA A 97 14.49 -5.74 -17.27
N SER A 98 13.61 -6.72 -17.38
CA SER A 98 12.96 -7.09 -18.65
C SER A 98 12.11 -5.94 -19.20
N LEU A 99 11.36 -5.24 -18.34
CA LEU A 99 10.61 -4.05 -18.75
C LEU A 99 11.54 -2.93 -19.24
N ALA A 100 12.68 -2.69 -18.54
CA ALA A 100 13.66 -1.70 -18.98
C ALA A 100 14.26 -2.05 -20.35
N ILE A 101 14.67 -3.32 -20.55
CA ILE A 101 15.23 -3.79 -21.84
C ILE A 101 14.16 -3.65 -22.95
N LEU A 102 12.92 -3.99 -22.63
CA LEU A 102 11.82 -3.91 -23.59
C LEU A 102 11.56 -2.47 -24.05
N GLY A 103 11.65 -1.50 -23.11
CA GLY A 103 11.55 -0.08 -23.44
C GLY A 103 12.67 0.40 -24.38
N LEU A 104 13.87 -0.22 -24.32
CA LEU A 104 14.99 0.10 -25.23
C LEU A 104 14.80 -0.52 -26.62
N VAL A 105 14.23 -1.73 -26.70
CA VAL A 105 14.09 -2.49 -27.97
C VAL A 105 12.83 -2.13 -28.73
N GLY A 106 11.78 -1.73 -28.05
CA GLY A 106 10.58 -1.10 -28.61
C GLY A 106 9.78 -1.91 -29.63
N SER A 107 9.30 -3.15 -29.30
CA SER A 107 8.63 -3.94 -30.34
C SER A 107 7.51 -4.90 -29.91
N ILE A 108 6.97 -4.77 -28.69
CA ILE A 108 5.82 -5.63 -28.32
C ILE A 108 4.55 -4.83 -28.10
N PRO A 109 3.37 -5.42 -28.36
CA PRO A 109 2.09 -4.83 -28.01
C PRO A 109 2.00 -4.49 -26.52
N PHE A 110 1.25 -3.44 -26.16
CA PHE A 110 1.11 -3.00 -24.76
C PHE A 110 0.55 -4.10 -23.85
N GLU A 111 -0.28 -5.00 -24.39
CA GLU A 111 -0.78 -6.18 -23.68
C GLU A 111 0.37 -7.10 -23.20
N GLY A 112 1.43 -7.21 -23.99
CA GLY A 112 2.64 -7.94 -23.61
C GLY A 112 3.39 -7.26 -22.47
N VAL A 113 3.43 -5.92 -22.45
CA VAL A 113 3.96 -5.13 -21.34
C VAL A 113 3.13 -5.37 -20.06
N LEU A 114 1.78 -5.37 -20.19
CA LEU A 114 0.89 -5.66 -19.06
C LEU A 114 1.09 -7.07 -18.50
N LEU A 115 1.25 -8.08 -19.36
CA LEU A 115 1.53 -9.44 -18.92
C LEU A 115 2.86 -9.52 -18.16
N LEU A 116 3.92 -8.90 -18.67
CA LEU A 116 5.22 -8.85 -18.02
C LEU A 116 5.14 -8.12 -16.67
N ARG A 117 4.35 -7.03 -16.62
CA ARG A 117 4.11 -6.28 -15.40
C ARG A 117 3.34 -7.10 -14.36
N ALA A 118 2.34 -7.86 -14.79
CA ALA A 118 1.60 -8.79 -13.94
C ALA A 118 2.52 -9.89 -13.36
N LEU A 119 3.36 -10.50 -14.20
CA LEU A 119 4.34 -11.49 -13.75
C LEU A 119 5.33 -10.89 -12.73
N GLN A 120 5.84 -9.69 -12.99
CA GLN A 120 6.74 -8.98 -12.08
C GLN A 120 6.05 -8.74 -10.72
N GLY A 121 4.80 -8.24 -10.70
CA GLY A 121 4.03 -8.02 -9.47
C GLY A 121 3.78 -9.32 -8.70
N ALA A 122 3.39 -10.40 -9.39
CA ALA A 122 3.21 -11.72 -8.80
C ALA A 122 4.48 -12.28 -8.16
N MET A 123 5.67 -11.99 -8.71
CA MET A 123 6.96 -12.40 -8.12
C MET A 123 7.30 -11.51 -6.91
N THR A 124 7.19 -10.19 -7.05
CA THR A 124 7.59 -9.24 -6.01
C THR A 124 6.79 -9.40 -4.71
N VAL A 125 5.50 -9.78 -4.79
CA VAL A 125 4.68 -10.03 -3.59
C VAL A 125 5.22 -11.20 -2.75
N GLY A 126 5.84 -12.19 -3.37
CA GLY A 126 6.49 -13.28 -2.64
C GLY A 126 7.58 -12.78 -1.70
N ALA A 127 8.42 -11.87 -2.19
CA ALA A 127 9.44 -11.23 -1.36
C ALA A 127 8.83 -10.45 -0.20
N LEU A 128 7.82 -9.60 -0.45
CA LEU A 128 7.22 -8.75 0.59
C LEU A 128 6.43 -9.55 1.62
N SER A 129 5.48 -10.38 1.17
CA SER A 129 4.54 -11.07 2.07
C SER A 129 5.24 -12.06 2.99
N LEU A 130 6.18 -12.84 2.46
CA LEU A 130 6.92 -13.80 3.26
C LEU A 130 7.92 -13.12 4.21
N THR A 131 8.51 -12.01 3.78
CA THR A 131 9.38 -11.19 4.66
C THR A 131 8.59 -10.59 5.82
N MET A 132 7.40 -10.04 5.56
CA MET A 132 6.52 -9.54 6.62
C MET A 132 6.14 -10.64 7.62
N THR A 133 5.83 -11.83 7.12
CA THR A 133 5.53 -12.99 7.99
C THR A 133 6.74 -13.40 8.81
N MET A 134 7.93 -13.45 8.22
CA MET A 134 9.16 -13.76 8.96
C MET A 134 9.50 -12.71 10.02
N LEU A 135 9.29 -11.43 9.74
CA LEU A 135 9.48 -10.36 10.73
C LEU A 135 8.54 -10.54 11.93
N MET A 136 7.28 -10.96 11.72
CA MET A 136 6.35 -11.24 12.81
C MET A 136 6.82 -12.41 13.69
N ASP A 137 7.46 -13.41 13.10
CA ASP A 137 7.91 -14.64 13.78
C ASP A 137 9.30 -14.50 14.43
N LEU A 138 10.03 -13.39 14.19
CA LEU A 138 11.33 -13.16 14.83
C LEU A 138 11.21 -12.97 16.34
N GLU A 139 12.16 -13.56 17.07
CA GLU A 139 12.33 -13.32 18.50
C GLU A 139 12.68 -11.85 18.80
N GLY A 140 12.34 -11.39 20.00
CA GLY A 140 12.64 -10.03 20.46
C GLY A 140 11.44 -9.10 20.57
N GLY A 141 10.21 -9.63 20.41
CA GLY A 141 8.95 -8.94 20.62
C GLY A 141 8.29 -8.44 19.35
N HIS A 142 7.00 -8.72 19.20
CA HIS A 142 6.19 -8.34 18.02
C HIS A 142 6.22 -6.83 17.72
N GLY A 143 6.18 -5.97 18.77
CA GLY A 143 6.21 -4.52 18.60
C GLY A 143 7.51 -4.02 17.96
N ARG A 144 8.67 -4.57 18.37
CA ARG A 144 9.98 -4.21 17.80
C ARG A 144 10.12 -4.65 16.35
N ASN A 145 9.63 -5.85 16.04
CA ASN A 145 9.71 -6.43 14.70
C ASN A 145 8.78 -5.68 13.72
N MET A 146 7.54 -5.43 14.13
CA MET A 146 6.58 -4.65 13.34
C MET A 146 6.97 -3.18 13.25
N GLY A 147 7.64 -2.61 14.26
CA GLY A 147 8.24 -1.29 14.20
C GLY A 147 9.30 -1.18 13.11
N ALA A 148 10.17 -2.19 12.98
CA ALA A 148 11.17 -2.24 11.90
C ALA A 148 10.52 -2.33 10.51
N ALA A 149 9.46 -3.15 10.36
CA ALA A 149 8.68 -3.21 9.13
C ALA A 149 8.01 -1.86 8.81
N GLY A 150 7.40 -1.21 9.81
CA GLY A 150 6.76 0.10 9.66
C GLY A 150 7.73 1.19 9.23
N ILE A 151 8.93 1.23 9.83
CA ILE A 151 9.99 2.16 9.42
C ILE A 151 10.41 1.89 7.97
N ALA A 152 10.59 0.62 7.59
CA ALA A 152 10.98 0.25 6.23
C ALA A 152 9.91 0.65 5.19
N ILE A 153 8.62 0.39 5.48
CA ILE A 153 7.49 0.83 4.66
C ILE A 153 7.49 2.37 4.54
N GLY A 154 7.61 3.05 5.70
CA GLY A 154 7.58 4.49 5.75
C GLY A 154 8.70 5.16 4.98
N LEU A 155 9.94 4.69 5.15
CA LEU A 155 11.10 5.21 4.41
C LEU A 155 10.98 4.91 2.91
N GLY A 156 10.55 3.69 2.54
CA GLY A 156 10.32 3.33 1.13
C GLY A 156 9.29 4.25 0.48
N ALA A 157 8.17 4.50 1.17
CA ALA A 157 7.12 5.37 0.68
C ALA A 157 7.54 6.85 0.61
N ALA A 158 8.20 7.36 1.64
CA ALA A 158 8.61 8.76 1.72
C ALA A 158 9.71 9.13 0.72
N THR A 159 10.61 8.19 0.39
CA THR A 159 11.77 8.45 -0.45
C THR A 159 11.63 7.94 -1.89
N GLY A 160 10.76 6.93 -2.12
CA GLY A 160 10.59 6.30 -3.43
C GLY A 160 10.07 7.26 -4.50
N ALA A 161 9.00 8.01 -4.21
CA ALA A 161 8.44 8.95 -5.18
C ALA A 161 9.39 10.11 -5.51
N PRO A 162 10.03 10.82 -4.55
CA PRO A 162 11.04 11.83 -4.89
C PRO A 162 12.21 11.28 -5.70
N ALA A 163 12.74 10.12 -5.32
CA ALA A 163 13.85 9.51 -6.05
C ALA A 163 13.42 9.10 -7.47
N GLY A 164 12.21 8.55 -7.60
CA GLY A 164 11.65 8.17 -8.90
C GLY A 164 11.47 9.33 -9.84
N GLY A 165 10.95 10.45 -9.35
CA GLY A 165 10.82 11.67 -10.14
C GLY A 165 12.16 12.21 -10.65
N GLN A 166 13.20 12.23 -9.78
CA GLN A 166 14.54 12.64 -10.18
C GLN A 166 15.16 11.69 -11.21
N LEU A 167 14.99 10.36 -11.03
CA LEU A 167 15.48 9.36 -11.97
C LEU A 167 14.79 9.49 -13.33
N THR A 168 13.47 9.69 -13.35
CA THR A 168 12.70 9.88 -14.59
C THR A 168 13.16 11.15 -15.33
N ALA A 169 13.52 12.22 -14.62
CA ALA A 169 14.06 13.42 -15.25
C ALA A 169 15.39 13.19 -15.98
N VAL A 170 16.14 12.13 -15.63
CA VAL A 170 17.36 11.71 -16.32
C VAL A 170 17.01 10.82 -17.51
N ASP A 171 16.19 9.78 -17.29
CA ASP A 171 15.73 8.83 -18.31
C ASP A 171 14.45 8.14 -17.84
N PRO A 172 13.39 8.02 -18.68
CA PRO A 172 12.13 7.37 -18.32
C PRO A 172 12.27 5.91 -17.84
N LEU A 173 13.32 5.20 -18.26
CA LEU A 173 13.59 3.81 -17.85
C LEU A 173 14.48 3.70 -16.61
N ALA A 174 15.12 4.79 -16.18
CA ALA A 174 16.03 4.79 -15.02
C ALA A 174 15.35 4.27 -13.73
N PRO A 175 14.08 4.58 -13.42
CA PRO A 175 13.39 4.00 -12.27
C PRO A 175 13.28 2.47 -12.32
N LEU A 176 13.06 1.89 -13.52
CA LEU A 176 13.01 0.42 -13.70
C LEU A 176 14.37 -0.22 -13.44
N VAL A 177 15.44 0.39 -13.95
CA VAL A 177 16.82 -0.08 -13.73
C VAL A 177 17.18 0.01 -12.26
N ALA A 178 16.87 1.12 -11.59
CA ALA A 178 17.15 1.30 -10.18
C ALA A 178 16.37 0.28 -9.31
N ALA A 179 15.10 0.03 -9.63
CA ALA A 179 14.28 -1.00 -8.98
C ALA A 179 14.86 -2.41 -9.17
N ALA A 180 15.28 -2.74 -10.39
CA ALA A 180 15.91 -4.04 -10.70
C ALA A 180 17.21 -4.24 -9.91
N CYS A 181 18.08 -3.25 -9.89
CA CYS A 181 19.36 -3.30 -9.16
C CYS A 181 19.14 -3.44 -7.65
N LEU A 182 18.24 -2.63 -7.07
CA LEU A 182 17.95 -2.65 -5.64
C LEU A 182 17.36 -3.99 -5.19
N LEU A 183 16.30 -4.45 -5.87
CA LEU A 183 15.66 -5.72 -5.56
C LEU A 183 16.59 -6.91 -5.79
N GLY A 184 17.38 -6.90 -6.85
CA GLY A 184 18.38 -7.93 -7.11
C GLY A 184 19.44 -7.99 -6.02
N LEU A 185 20.00 -6.84 -5.61
CA LEU A 185 20.99 -6.77 -4.54
C LEU A 185 20.42 -7.28 -3.21
N VAL A 186 19.22 -6.84 -2.85
CA VAL A 186 18.56 -7.24 -1.62
C VAL A 186 18.19 -8.73 -1.65
N GLY A 187 17.70 -9.24 -2.78
CA GLY A 187 17.43 -10.66 -2.98
C GLY A 187 18.67 -11.54 -2.76
N LEU A 188 19.83 -11.11 -3.23
CA LEU A 188 21.10 -11.82 -3.01
C LEU A 188 21.57 -11.74 -1.55
N THR A 189 21.30 -10.65 -0.86
CA THR A 189 21.76 -10.47 0.54
C THR A 189 20.88 -11.18 1.56
N VAL A 190 19.56 -11.25 1.31
CA VAL A 190 18.59 -11.90 2.23
C VAL A 190 18.80 -13.40 2.35
N GLY A 191 19.43 -14.04 1.37
CA GLY A 191 19.84 -15.46 1.45
C GLY A 191 20.77 -15.79 2.63
N ARG A 192 21.35 -14.78 3.29
CA ARG A 192 22.17 -14.93 4.50
C ARG A 192 21.37 -15.00 5.80
N VAL A 193 20.07 -14.71 5.74
CA VAL A 193 19.16 -14.77 6.89
C VAL A 193 18.87 -16.24 7.19
N ARG A 194 18.81 -16.60 8.48
CA ARG A 194 18.45 -17.95 8.91
C ARG A 194 16.96 -18.21 8.65
N ASP A 195 16.67 -19.31 7.96
CA ASP A 195 15.29 -19.71 7.67
C ASP A 195 14.56 -20.15 8.93
N ARG A 196 13.35 -19.64 9.13
CA ARG A 196 12.48 -19.95 10.26
C ARG A 196 11.05 -20.06 9.74
N ALA A 197 10.62 -21.24 9.37
CA ALA A 197 9.26 -21.52 8.97
C ALA A 197 8.50 -22.16 10.14
N PRO A 198 7.34 -21.58 10.58
CA PRO A 198 6.52 -22.22 11.60
C PRO A 198 5.67 -23.36 11.01
N ASP A 199 5.30 -24.31 11.86
CA ASP A 199 4.49 -25.49 11.50
C ASP A 199 2.99 -25.21 11.24
N SER A 200 2.56 -23.94 11.20
CA SER A 200 1.12 -23.60 11.15
C SER A 200 0.62 -23.28 9.74
N ARG A 201 -0.28 -24.12 9.23
CA ARG A 201 -0.99 -23.95 7.95
C ARG A 201 -2.32 -23.20 8.17
N ARG A 202 -2.46 -21.98 7.67
CA ARG A 202 -3.75 -21.25 7.69
C ARG A 202 -4.08 -20.73 6.29
N GLY A 203 -5.15 -21.26 5.65
CA GLY A 203 -5.56 -20.88 4.30
C GLY A 203 -6.55 -19.71 4.25
N ALA A 204 -6.74 -19.10 3.07
CA ALA A 204 -7.66 -17.99 2.82
C ALA A 204 -9.12 -18.26 3.25
N SER A 205 -9.58 -19.53 3.20
CA SER A 205 -10.90 -19.93 3.70
C SER A 205 -11.09 -19.65 5.20
N ALA A 206 -10.01 -19.57 5.98
CA ALA A 206 -10.06 -19.24 7.39
C ALA A 206 -10.40 -17.76 7.62
N ILE A 207 -9.95 -16.84 6.73
CA ILE A 207 -10.27 -15.40 6.79
C ILE A 207 -11.78 -15.19 6.64
N VAL A 208 -12.39 -15.80 5.61
CA VAL A 208 -13.83 -15.69 5.36
C VAL A 208 -14.64 -16.28 6.52
N ARG A 209 -14.18 -17.40 7.07
CA ARG A 209 -14.82 -18.04 8.22
C ARG A 209 -14.71 -17.17 9.49
N GLY A 210 -13.55 -16.55 9.71
CA GLY A 210 -13.31 -15.60 10.81
C GLY A 210 -14.25 -14.40 10.74
N LEU A 211 -14.39 -13.77 9.56
CA LEU A 211 -15.32 -12.65 9.35
C LEU A 211 -16.77 -13.03 9.58
N ARG A 212 -17.20 -14.23 9.14
CA ARG A 212 -18.56 -14.72 9.41
C ARG A 212 -18.84 -14.93 10.90
N ARG A 213 -17.82 -15.31 11.68
CA ARG A 213 -17.94 -15.49 13.14
C ARG A 213 -17.95 -14.16 13.90
N ARG A 214 -17.27 -13.13 13.36
CA ARG A 214 -17.13 -11.80 13.98
C ARG A 214 -17.45 -10.70 12.98
N PRO A 215 -18.74 -10.44 12.72
CA PRO A 215 -19.17 -9.44 11.74
C PRO A 215 -18.71 -8.02 12.08
N THR A 216 -18.38 -7.72 13.34
CA THR A 216 -17.81 -6.43 13.77
C THR A 216 -16.47 -6.10 13.13
N LEU A 217 -15.69 -7.10 12.68
CA LEU A 217 -14.46 -6.90 11.92
C LEU A 217 -14.70 -6.24 10.55
N SER A 218 -15.93 -6.27 10.02
CA SER A 218 -16.27 -5.57 8.78
C SER A 218 -16.05 -4.05 8.90
N ILE A 219 -16.20 -3.47 10.08
CA ILE A 219 -16.00 -2.03 10.31
C ILE A 219 -14.55 -1.63 10.01
N PRO A 220 -13.53 -2.13 10.74
CA PRO A 220 -12.16 -1.75 10.44
C PRO A 220 -11.70 -2.23 9.04
N TYR A 221 -12.24 -3.32 8.50
CA TYR A 221 -11.90 -3.76 7.14
C TYR A 221 -12.41 -2.78 6.09
N ALA A 222 -13.61 -2.21 6.26
CA ALA A 222 -14.14 -1.21 5.37
C ALA A 222 -13.31 0.09 5.43
N PHE A 223 -12.90 0.55 6.62
CA PHE A 223 -11.99 1.68 6.76
C PHE A 223 -10.62 1.39 6.12
N GLY A 224 -10.04 0.21 6.36
CA GLY A 224 -8.78 -0.18 5.74
C GLY A 224 -8.87 -0.28 4.21
N PHE A 225 -10.02 -0.67 3.66
CA PHE A 225 -10.29 -0.65 2.23
C PHE A 225 -10.31 0.79 1.69
N VAL A 226 -11.08 1.70 2.31
CA VAL A 226 -11.26 3.07 1.82
C VAL A 226 -9.98 3.89 1.99
N ASP A 227 -9.29 3.78 3.12
CA ASP A 227 -7.98 4.43 3.36
C ASP A 227 -6.94 4.02 2.31
N ARG A 228 -6.84 2.71 2.01
CA ARG A 228 -5.92 2.22 0.98
C ARG A 228 -6.38 2.54 -0.45
N LEU A 229 -7.68 2.67 -0.68
CA LEU A 229 -8.22 3.16 -1.95
C LEU A 229 -7.74 4.59 -2.21
N THR A 230 -7.76 5.44 -1.20
CA THR A 230 -7.23 6.81 -1.29
C THR A 230 -5.73 6.82 -1.60
N ALA A 231 -4.94 5.94 -0.98
CA ALA A 231 -3.51 5.83 -1.29
C ALA A 231 -3.26 5.39 -2.74
N GLY A 232 -4.00 4.40 -3.25
CA GLY A 232 -3.96 3.98 -4.66
C GLY A 232 -4.42 5.09 -5.61
N PHE A 233 -5.46 5.82 -5.24
CA PHE A 233 -5.94 6.98 -5.98
C PHE A 233 -4.85 8.04 -6.15
N PHE A 234 -4.17 8.44 -5.10
CA PHE A 234 -3.09 9.43 -5.20
C PHE A 234 -1.88 8.89 -5.97
N ALA A 235 -1.58 7.61 -5.88
CA ALA A 235 -0.49 6.98 -6.62
C ALA A 235 -0.69 7.05 -8.15
N LEU A 236 -1.91 6.95 -8.64
CA LEU A 236 -2.24 7.06 -10.05
C LEU A 236 -2.81 8.45 -10.39
N VAL A 237 -4.03 8.72 -9.93
CA VAL A 237 -4.78 9.92 -10.35
C VAL A 237 -4.11 11.19 -9.83
N GLY A 238 -3.58 11.16 -8.59
CA GLY A 238 -2.81 12.27 -8.05
C GLY A 238 -1.61 12.61 -8.91
N THR A 239 -0.87 11.60 -9.39
CA THR A 239 0.27 11.79 -10.28
C THR A 239 -0.12 12.54 -11.56
N PHE A 240 -1.10 12.03 -12.29
CA PHE A 240 -1.56 12.67 -13.54
C PHE A 240 -2.24 14.02 -13.30
N TYR A 241 -3.02 14.15 -12.23
CA TYR A 241 -3.66 15.42 -11.84
C TYR A 241 -2.64 16.56 -11.65
N PHE A 242 -1.57 16.30 -10.92
CA PHE A 242 -0.53 17.32 -10.70
C PHE A 242 0.20 17.70 -11.98
N ARG A 243 0.42 16.74 -12.86
CA ARG A 243 1.06 16.96 -14.15
C ARG A 243 0.17 17.74 -15.11
N ASP A 244 -1.07 17.30 -15.29
CA ASP A 244 -2.00 17.90 -16.25
C ASP A 244 -2.53 19.26 -15.80
N THR A 245 -2.86 19.39 -14.49
CA THR A 245 -3.50 20.60 -13.97
C THR A 245 -2.49 21.71 -13.69
N PHE A 246 -1.30 21.35 -13.17
CA PHE A 246 -0.28 22.34 -12.78
C PHE A 246 0.97 22.29 -13.68
N ALA A 247 0.96 21.51 -14.74
CA ALA A 247 2.07 21.32 -15.68
C ALA A 247 3.40 20.98 -14.98
N LEU A 248 3.35 20.12 -13.95
CA LEU A 248 4.54 19.71 -13.22
C LEU A 248 5.33 18.65 -14.00
N ASP A 249 6.64 18.70 -13.88
CA ASP A 249 7.51 17.62 -14.31
C ASP A 249 7.51 16.43 -13.33
N ALA A 250 8.11 15.31 -13.72
CA ALA A 250 8.18 14.11 -12.88
C ALA A 250 8.90 14.36 -11.55
N ALA A 251 9.97 15.17 -11.56
CA ALA A 251 10.74 15.47 -10.36
C ALA A 251 9.92 16.24 -9.32
N THR A 252 9.22 17.29 -9.74
CA THR A 252 8.35 18.09 -8.89
C THR A 252 7.12 17.29 -8.45
N THR A 253 6.53 16.48 -9.33
CA THR A 253 5.43 15.57 -9.01
C THR A 253 5.83 14.60 -7.90
N GLY A 254 7.03 14.01 -7.98
CA GLY A 254 7.57 13.14 -6.93
C GLY A 254 7.66 13.82 -5.57
N LEU A 255 8.05 15.11 -5.53
CA LEU A 255 8.10 15.90 -4.30
C LEU A 255 6.69 16.19 -3.75
N VAL A 256 5.71 16.50 -4.61
CA VAL A 256 4.32 16.72 -4.19
C VAL A 256 3.70 15.42 -3.65
N LEU A 257 3.97 14.27 -4.26
CA LEU A 257 3.54 12.98 -3.72
C LEU A 257 4.18 12.68 -2.37
N ALA A 258 5.44 13.06 -2.16
CA ALA A 258 6.10 12.92 -0.87
C ALA A 258 5.45 13.78 0.22
N CYS A 259 4.79 14.90 -0.12
CA CYS A 259 4.01 15.69 0.84
C CYS A 259 2.86 14.89 1.48
N PHE A 260 2.36 13.85 0.80
CA PHE A 260 1.42 12.87 1.38
C PHE A 260 2.16 11.71 2.09
N PHE A 261 3.04 11.02 1.38
CA PHE A 261 3.64 9.79 1.89
C PHE A 261 4.57 10.00 3.09
N ALA A 262 5.32 11.11 3.15
CA ALA A 262 6.26 11.35 4.23
C ALA A 262 5.57 11.61 5.58
N PRO A 263 4.62 12.55 5.73
CA PRO A 263 3.92 12.72 7.00
C PRO A 263 3.08 11.47 7.36
N PHE A 264 2.46 10.80 6.38
CA PHE A 264 1.76 9.54 6.61
C PHE A 264 2.69 8.49 7.24
N ALA A 265 3.90 8.33 6.73
CA ALA A 265 4.86 7.35 7.22
C ALA A 265 5.45 7.74 8.58
N LEU A 266 5.89 9.00 8.74
CA LEU A 266 6.59 9.47 9.93
C LEU A 266 5.68 9.58 11.16
N LEU A 267 4.40 9.90 10.95
CA LEU A 267 3.48 10.17 12.05
C LEU A 267 2.66 8.95 12.50
N GLN A 268 2.74 7.80 11.82
CA GLN A 268 1.97 6.59 12.22
C GLN A 268 2.25 6.17 13.67
N TYR A 269 3.51 6.19 14.10
CA TYR A 269 3.87 5.79 15.46
C TYR A 269 3.31 6.76 16.53
N PRO A 270 3.56 8.08 16.48
CA PRO A 270 2.99 9.01 17.47
C PRO A 270 1.46 9.05 17.42
N MET A 271 0.83 8.90 16.26
CA MET A 271 -0.63 8.86 16.13
C MET A 271 -1.21 7.55 16.66
N GLY A 272 -0.50 6.44 16.56
CA GLY A 272 -0.85 5.19 17.24
C GLY A 272 -0.90 5.36 18.76
N ILE A 273 0.12 5.99 19.36
CA ILE A 273 0.14 6.31 20.81
C ILE A 273 -1.01 7.25 21.17
N LEU A 274 -1.30 8.25 20.34
CA LEU A 274 -2.42 9.15 20.57
C LEU A 274 -3.75 8.37 20.58
N SER A 275 -3.96 7.48 19.60
CA SER A 275 -5.13 6.61 19.52
C SER A 275 -5.31 5.71 20.76
N ASP A 276 -4.20 5.24 21.36
CA ASP A 276 -4.24 4.47 22.61
C ASP A 276 -4.76 5.30 23.79
N ARG A 277 -4.48 6.62 23.80
CA ARG A 277 -4.87 7.52 24.89
C ARG A 277 -6.30 8.04 24.76
N ILE A 278 -6.73 8.42 23.54
CA ILE A 278 -8.04 9.06 23.30
C ILE A 278 -9.12 8.07 22.85
N GLY A 279 -8.74 6.79 22.67
CA GLY A 279 -9.61 5.75 22.14
C GLY A 279 -9.62 5.70 20.61
N ARG A 280 -10.15 4.59 20.04
CA ARG A 280 -10.10 4.30 18.60
C ARG A 280 -11.10 5.11 17.76
N ALA A 281 -12.26 5.43 18.34
CA ALA A 281 -13.37 6.05 17.61
C ALA A 281 -13.05 7.46 17.10
N ALA A 282 -12.45 8.29 17.94
CA ALA A 282 -12.14 9.69 17.60
C ALA A 282 -11.16 9.82 16.40
N PRO A 283 -9.99 9.14 16.38
CA PRO A 283 -9.09 9.22 15.24
C PRO A 283 -9.64 8.53 13.99
N ILE A 284 -10.43 7.44 14.12
CA ILE A 284 -11.00 6.77 12.95
C ILE A 284 -12.11 7.64 12.35
N VAL A 285 -13.15 7.98 13.10
CA VAL A 285 -14.31 8.71 12.55
C VAL A 285 -13.96 10.17 12.26
N GLY A 286 -13.41 10.88 13.23
CA GLY A 286 -13.01 12.28 13.07
C GLY A 286 -11.88 12.45 12.04
N GLY A 287 -10.90 11.56 12.09
CA GLY A 287 -9.79 11.52 11.13
C GLY A 287 -10.29 11.30 9.70
N SER A 288 -11.14 10.30 9.44
CA SER A 288 -11.69 10.03 8.08
C SER A 288 -12.58 11.16 7.57
N LEU A 289 -13.39 11.79 8.42
CA LEU A 289 -14.16 12.97 8.02
C LEU A 289 -13.25 14.10 7.52
N CYS A 290 -12.24 14.46 8.31
CA CYS A 290 -11.27 15.48 7.93
C CYS A 290 -10.41 15.04 6.72
N TYR A 291 -10.08 13.75 6.64
CA TYR A 291 -9.31 13.15 5.53
C TYR A 291 -10.06 13.31 4.21
N GLY A 292 -11.36 12.97 4.18
CA GLY A 292 -12.20 13.18 3.00
C GLY A 292 -12.29 14.65 2.58
N VAL A 293 -12.43 15.58 3.54
CA VAL A 293 -12.39 17.03 3.26
C VAL A 293 -11.02 17.44 2.71
N GLY A 294 -9.93 16.90 3.25
CA GLY A 294 -8.58 17.13 2.74
C GLY A 294 -8.41 16.69 1.29
N ILE A 295 -8.95 15.51 0.93
CA ILE A 295 -8.94 15.00 -0.45
C ILE A 295 -9.67 15.97 -1.40
N LEU A 296 -10.86 16.45 -0.99
CA LEU A 296 -11.61 17.45 -1.76
C LEU A 296 -10.84 18.77 -1.91
N ALA A 297 -10.13 19.18 -0.86
CA ALA A 297 -9.30 20.39 -0.88
C ALA A 297 -8.13 20.25 -1.87
N VAL A 298 -7.49 19.07 -2.00
CA VAL A 298 -6.47 18.83 -3.02
C VAL A 298 -7.05 19.01 -4.42
N GLY A 299 -8.20 18.37 -4.70
CA GLY A 299 -8.83 18.41 -6.04
C GLY A 299 -9.41 19.76 -6.43
N SER A 300 -9.63 20.68 -5.47
CA SER A 300 -10.15 22.04 -5.69
C SER A 300 -9.09 23.15 -5.52
N ALA A 301 -7.83 22.78 -5.26
CA ALA A 301 -6.77 23.74 -4.99
C ALA A 301 -6.45 24.58 -6.24
N PRO A 302 -6.45 25.95 -6.14
CA PRO A 302 -6.16 26.80 -7.29
C PRO A 302 -4.67 26.90 -7.63
N THR A 303 -3.78 26.46 -6.74
CA THR A 303 -2.33 26.50 -6.94
C THR A 303 -1.67 25.23 -6.42
N VAL A 304 -0.53 24.88 -6.99
CA VAL A 304 0.27 23.72 -6.56
C VAL A 304 0.69 23.81 -5.10
N VAL A 305 0.97 25.01 -4.59
CA VAL A 305 1.38 25.22 -3.19
C VAL A 305 0.23 24.86 -2.23
N LEU A 306 -1.01 25.27 -2.54
CA LEU A 306 -2.18 24.92 -1.74
C LEU A 306 -2.51 23.43 -1.87
N ALA A 307 -2.37 22.85 -3.06
CA ALA A 307 -2.52 21.42 -3.27
C ALA A 307 -1.49 20.63 -2.46
N ALA A 308 -0.21 21.02 -2.47
CA ALA A 308 0.85 20.38 -1.68
C ALA A 308 0.60 20.53 -0.16
N ALA A 309 0.16 21.69 0.30
CA ALA A 309 -0.22 21.90 1.71
C ALA A 309 -1.40 20.99 2.11
N ALA A 310 -2.42 20.86 1.24
CA ALA A 310 -3.51 19.91 1.44
C ALA A 310 -3.02 18.45 1.44
N MET A 311 -2.05 18.08 0.59
CA MET A 311 -1.41 16.75 0.59
C MET A 311 -0.71 16.45 1.92
N VAL A 312 -0.02 17.43 2.52
CA VAL A 312 0.56 17.28 3.87
C VAL A 312 -0.54 17.01 4.89
N ALA A 313 -1.64 17.78 4.88
CA ALA A 313 -2.76 17.58 5.78
C ALA A 313 -3.40 16.20 5.60
N VAL A 314 -3.61 15.76 4.35
CA VAL A 314 -4.11 14.42 4.00
C VAL A 314 -3.17 13.34 4.54
N GLY A 315 -1.85 13.50 4.40
CA GLY A 315 -0.86 12.57 4.95
C GLY A 315 -0.89 12.47 6.49
N VAL A 316 -1.03 13.61 7.18
CA VAL A 316 -1.18 13.65 8.65
C VAL A 316 -2.47 12.97 9.10
N LEU A 317 -3.58 13.24 8.42
CA LEU A 317 -4.89 12.66 8.75
C LEU A 317 -4.93 11.16 8.49
N GLY A 318 -4.36 10.70 7.38
CA GLY A 318 -4.19 9.27 7.11
C GLY A 318 -3.34 8.56 8.17
N ALA A 319 -2.28 9.24 8.67
CA ALA A 319 -1.48 8.73 9.79
C ALA A 319 -2.26 8.65 11.11
N CYS A 320 -3.33 9.44 11.29
CA CYS A 320 -4.23 9.30 12.43
C CYS A 320 -5.16 8.09 12.28
N VAL A 321 -5.70 7.86 11.09
CA VAL A 321 -6.70 6.82 10.81
C VAL A 321 -6.09 5.42 10.78
N ALA A 322 -5.02 5.23 10.03
CA ALA A 322 -4.49 3.90 9.72
C ALA A 322 -4.07 3.09 10.96
N PRO A 323 -3.22 3.60 11.89
CA PRO A 323 -2.83 2.83 13.08
C PRO A 323 -3.99 2.61 14.05
N ALA A 324 -4.92 3.55 14.17
CA ALA A 324 -6.11 3.40 15.01
C ALA A 324 -7.02 2.28 14.49
N THR A 325 -7.19 2.20 13.16
CA THR A 325 -7.97 1.16 12.49
C THR A 325 -7.32 -0.22 12.63
N MET A 326 -5.99 -0.31 12.47
CA MET A 326 -5.24 -1.55 12.70
C MET A 326 -5.35 -2.03 14.15
N ALA A 327 -5.25 -1.11 15.12
CA ALA A 327 -5.43 -1.44 16.53
C ALA A 327 -6.86 -1.93 16.83
N LEU A 328 -7.89 -1.31 16.23
CA LEU A 328 -9.26 -1.77 16.37
C LEU A 328 -9.46 -3.21 15.86
N VAL A 329 -8.76 -3.63 14.80
CA VAL A 329 -8.79 -5.04 14.34
C VAL A 329 -8.32 -5.97 15.44
N THR A 330 -7.21 -5.63 16.12
CA THR A 330 -6.63 -6.46 17.18
C THR A 330 -7.45 -6.43 18.47
N ASP A 331 -8.12 -5.29 18.75
CA ASP A 331 -9.00 -5.13 19.90
C ASP A 331 -10.29 -5.96 19.76
N LEU A 332 -10.83 -6.09 18.52
CA LEU A 332 -12.03 -6.87 18.21
C LEU A 332 -11.77 -8.37 18.01
N ALA A 333 -10.54 -8.77 17.71
CA ALA A 333 -10.17 -10.16 17.47
C ALA A 333 -9.84 -10.90 18.77
N ALA A 334 -10.17 -12.22 18.84
CA ALA A 334 -9.67 -13.06 19.92
C ALA A 334 -8.14 -13.20 19.85
N PRO A 335 -7.46 -13.40 20.98
CA PRO A 335 -5.99 -13.47 21.03
C PRO A 335 -5.37 -14.47 20.04
N ASP A 336 -6.00 -15.63 19.85
CA ASP A 336 -5.61 -16.69 18.92
C ASP A 336 -6.00 -16.43 17.47
N GLU A 337 -6.92 -15.48 17.21
CA GLU A 337 -7.41 -15.11 15.87
C GLU A 337 -6.79 -13.79 15.34
N ARG A 338 -6.01 -13.04 16.14
CA ARG A 338 -5.45 -11.73 15.78
C ARG A 338 -4.68 -11.75 14.47
N GLY A 339 -3.83 -12.75 14.27
CA GLY A 339 -3.07 -12.90 13.02
C GLY A 339 -3.96 -13.08 11.79
N LEU A 340 -5.04 -13.85 11.93
CA LEU A 340 -6.02 -14.07 10.86
C LEU A 340 -6.84 -12.80 10.56
N ALA A 341 -7.25 -12.07 11.60
CA ALA A 341 -7.97 -10.81 11.46
C ALA A 341 -7.11 -9.74 10.76
N MET A 342 -5.82 -9.65 11.12
CA MET A 342 -4.87 -8.75 10.45
C MET A 342 -4.63 -9.14 8.99
N ALA A 343 -4.56 -10.43 8.67
CA ALA A 343 -4.46 -10.89 7.29
C ALA A 343 -5.69 -10.48 6.46
N GLY A 344 -6.89 -10.58 7.04
CA GLY A 344 -8.13 -10.10 6.41
C GLY A 344 -8.14 -8.58 6.20
N PHE A 345 -7.67 -7.82 7.19
CA PHE A 345 -7.51 -6.37 7.07
C PHE A 345 -6.54 -5.97 5.95
N ASN A 346 -5.39 -6.64 5.87
CA ASN A 346 -4.41 -6.39 4.81
C ASN A 346 -4.95 -6.77 3.42
N LEU A 347 -5.73 -7.85 3.32
CA LEU A 347 -6.40 -8.22 2.06
C LEU A 347 -7.41 -7.15 1.65
N ALA A 348 -8.26 -6.69 2.57
CA ALA A 348 -9.20 -5.61 2.32
C ALA A 348 -8.48 -4.32 1.86
N GLY A 349 -7.38 -3.97 2.54
CA GLY A 349 -6.55 -2.84 2.16
C GLY A 349 -5.90 -2.99 0.77
N SER A 350 -5.41 -4.18 0.42
CA SER A 350 -4.85 -4.43 -0.92
C SER A 350 -5.91 -4.32 -2.02
N LEU A 351 -7.11 -4.82 -1.77
CA LEU A 351 -8.24 -4.64 -2.68
C LEU A 351 -8.66 -3.16 -2.78
N GLY A 352 -8.59 -2.42 -1.66
CA GLY A 352 -8.80 -0.97 -1.66
C GLY A 352 -7.79 -0.25 -2.54
N PHE A 353 -6.51 -0.53 -2.38
CA PHE A 353 -5.44 0.08 -3.18
C PHE A 353 -5.63 -0.17 -4.68
N LEU A 354 -5.95 -1.41 -5.07
CA LEU A 354 -6.32 -1.76 -6.43
C LEU A 354 -7.58 -1.01 -6.90
N GLY A 355 -8.58 -0.89 -6.02
CA GLY A 355 -9.79 -0.10 -6.25
C GLY A 355 -9.50 1.37 -6.52
N GLY A 356 -8.48 1.94 -5.86
CA GLY A 356 -8.02 3.31 -6.09
C GLY A 356 -7.53 3.55 -7.50
N PHE A 357 -6.78 2.61 -8.08
CA PHE A 357 -6.39 2.66 -9.48
C PHE A 357 -7.59 2.54 -10.42
N LEU A 358 -8.43 1.52 -10.23
CA LEU A 358 -9.55 1.23 -11.13
C LEU A 358 -10.64 2.30 -11.05
N VAL A 359 -11.16 2.54 -9.85
CA VAL A 359 -12.25 3.50 -9.65
C VAL A 359 -11.77 4.92 -9.92
N GLY A 360 -10.63 5.30 -9.33
CA GLY A 360 -10.06 6.63 -9.51
C GLY A 360 -9.67 6.90 -10.95
N GLY A 361 -8.95 5.98 -11.60
CA GLY A 361 -8.54 6.11 -13.01
C GLY A 361 -9.74 6.19 -13.94
N THR A 362 -10.71 5.26 -13.82
CA THR A 362 -11.92 5.27 -14.67
C THR A 362 -12.73 6.55 -14.49
N LEU A 363 -12.89 7.05 -13.25
CA LEU A 363 -13.59 8.32 -13.00
C LEU A 363 -12.83 9.50 -13.61
N ALA A 364 -11.51 9.52 -13.47
CA ALA A 364 -10.70 10.60 -14.01
C ALA A 364 -10.70 10.64 -15.55
N THR A 365 -10.62 9.48 -16.21
CA THR A 365 -10.66 9.41 -17.68
C THR A 365 -12.05 9.69 -18.25
N THR A 366 -13.12 9.25 -17.58
CA THR A 366 -14.50 9.36 -18.11
C THR A 366 -15.15 10.70 -17.74
N TYR A 367 -14.97 11.18 -16.52
CA TYR A 367 -15.67 12.35 -15.97
C TYR A 367 -14.73 13.50 -15.56
N GLY A 368 -13.42 13.27 -15.61
CA GLY A 368 -12.38 14.23 -15.21
C GLY A 368 -12.01 14.18 -13.75
N TYR A 369 -10.90 14.84 -13.42
CA TYR A 369 -10.30 14.82 -12.08
C TYR A 369 -11.26 15.30 -10.97
N GLY A 370 -12.04 16.34 -11.21
CA GLY A 370 -12.99 16.88 -10.22
C GLY A 370 -13.97 15.82 -9.69
N TRP A 371 -14.52 15.00 -10.58
CA TRP A 371 -15.41 13.89 -10.18
C TRP A 371 -14.66 12.79 -9.44
N ALA A 372 -13.43 12.48 -9.87
CA ALA A 372 -12.61 11.47 -9.20
C ALA A 372 -12.31 11.88 -7.74
N PHE A 373 -11.88 13.12 -7.50
CA PHE A 373 -11.66 13.65 -6.16
C PHE A 373 -12.96 13.71 -5.33
N LEU A 374 -14.09 14.12 -5.95
CA LEU A 374 -15.38 14.18 -5.28
C LEU A 374 -15.84 12.81 -4.79
N VAL A 375 -15.73 11.78 -5.62
CA VAL A 375 -16.15 10.42 -5.26
C VAL A 375 -15.24 9.84 -4.19
N VAL A 376 -13.92 9.95 -4.33
CA VAL A 376 -12.98 9.38 -3.36
C VAL A 376 -13.04 10.11 -2.01
N GLY A 377 -13.03 11.44 -2.01
CA GLY A 377 -13.20 12.22 -0.78
C GLY A 377 -14.58 12.04 -0.15
N GLY A 378 -15.62 11.96 -0.98
CA GLY A 378 -16.99 11.66 -0.54
C GLY A 378 -17.14 10.28 0.07
N LEU A 379 -16.44 9.28 -0.45
CA LEU A 379 -16.44 7.91 0.09
C LEU A 379 -15.83 7.86 1.50
N GLU A 380 -14.72 8.59 1.73
CA GLU A 380 -14.10 8.71 3.07
C GLU A 380 -15.07 9.37 4.08
N ILE A 381 -15.75 10.44 3.67
CA ILE A 381 -16.77 11.09 4.52
C ILE A 381 -17.93 10.13 4.77
N ALA A 382 -18.42 9.46 3.72
CA ALA A 382 -19.58 8.58 3.82
C ALA A 382 -19.33 7.40 4.76
N ILE A 383 -18.16 6.74 4.67
CA ILE A 383 -17.85 5.61 5.56
C ILE A 383 -17.76 6.07 7.01
N ALA A 384 -17.16 7.24 7.27
CA ALA A 384 -17.08 7.80 8.61
C ALA A 384 -18.48 8.05 9.20
N LEU A 385 -19.39 8.69 8.43
CA LEU A 385 -20.76 8.96 8.85
C LEU A 385 -21.56 7.69 9.10
N VAL A 386 -21.47 6.70 8.20
CA VAL A 386 -22.16 5.40 8.32
C VAL A 386 -21.67 4.61 9.54
N ALA A 387 -20.39 4.76 9.91
CA ALA A 387 -19.80 4.05 11.04
C ALA A 387 -20.14 4.66 12.42
N ILE A 388 -20.61 5.92 12.50
CA ILE A 388 -20.94 6.59 13.78
C ILE A 388 -21.86 5.73 14.67
N PRO A 389 -23.01 5.19 14.18
CA PRO A 389 -23.87 4.39 15.02
C PRO A 389 -23.22 3.11 15.54
N ALA A 390 -22.32 2.51 14.75
CA ALA A 390 -21.60 1.30 15.15
C ALA A 390 -20.59 1.61 16.26
N PHE A 391 -19.84 2.71 16.16
CA PHE A 391 -18.92 3.15 17.22
C PHE A 391 -19.66 3.55 18.49
N LEU A 392 -20.81 4.21 18.41
CA LEU A 392 -21.63 4.51 19.58
C LEU A 392 -22.09 3.25 20.31
N ARG A 393 -22.47 2.19 19.58
CA ARG A 393 -22.85 0.91 20.19
C ARG A 393 -21.65 0.20 20.84
N LEU A 394 -20.49 0.24 20.21
CA LEU A 394 -19.27 -0.34 20.77
C LEU A 394 -18.84 0.38 22.06
N SER A 395 -18.94 1.69 22.13
CA SER A 395 -18.60 2.46 23.35
C SER A 395 -19.56 2.17 24.51
N ILE A 396 -20.86 2.07 24.24
CA ILE A 396 -21.88 1.73 25.25
C ILE A 396 -21.65 0.31 25.78
N GLY A 397 -21.33 -0.65 24.92
CA GLY A 397 -21.06 -2.04 25.32
C GLY A 397 -19.84 -2.17 26.22
N LEU A 398 -18.77 -1.44 25.94
CA LEU A 398 -17.54 -1.41 26.77
C LEU A 398 -17.79 -0.75 28.13
N SER A 399 -18.56 0.35 28.17
CA SER A 399 -18.90 1.02 29.43
C SER A 399 -19.75 0.14 30.34
N ALA A 400 -20.69 -0.65 29.77
CA ALA A 400 -21.51 -1.58 30.53
C ALA A 400 -20.71 -2.77 31.09
N GLN A 401 -19.68 -3.24 30.38
CA GLN A 401 -18.81 -4.30 30.88
C GLN A 401 -17.94 -3.83 32.05
N VAL A 402 -17.37 -2.63 31.96
CA VAL A 402 -16.56 -2.04 33.05
C VAL A 402 -17.40 -1.84 34.32
N SER A 403 -18.65 -1.34 34.19
CA SER A 403 -19.51 -1.15 35.35
C SER A 403 -19.91 -2.48 36.02
N LEU A 404 -20.05 -3.57 35.28
CA LEU A 404 -20.36 -4.90 35.81
C LEU A 404 -19.14 -5.59 36.46
N GLU A 405 -17.92 -5.23 36.06
CA GLU A 405 -16.69 -5.69 36.72
C GLU A 405 -16.42 -4.92 38.02
N ASP A 406 -16.68 -3.62 38.07
CA ASP A 406 -16.56 -2.80 39.28
C ASP A 406 -17.61 -3.18 40.35
N GLU A 407 -18.82 -3.65 39.96
CA GLU A 407 -19.83 -4.16 40.89
C GLU A 407 -19.49 -5.57 41.46
N ARG A 408 -18.51 -6.27 40.90
CA ARG A 408 -18.09 -7.61 41.35
C ARG A 408 -16.84 -7.62 42.23
N LEU A 409 -16.16 -6.46 42.36
CA LEU A 409 -15.01 -6.26 43.25
C LEU A 409 -15.45 -5.57 44.53
#